data_5311a25632c7b776e4d4cce0c3b74ad5
#
_entry.id   5311a25632c7b776e4d4cce0c3b74ad5
#
_cell.length_a   1.000
_cell.length_b   1.000
_cell.length_c   1.000
_cell.angle_alpha   90.00
_cell.angle_beta   90.00
_cell.angle_gamma   90.00
#
_symmetry.space_group_name_H-M   'P 1'
#
loop_
_entity.id
_entity.type
_entity.pdbx_description
1 polymer ?
#
loop_
_entity_poly.entity_id
_entity_poly.type
_entity_poly.pdbx_seq_one_letter_code
_entity_poly.pdbx_strand_id
1 'polypeptide(L)'
;MIAHSIFFYTFSIIAIISAIMVTTSKNTVHSVFFLILDFISISCLFIMIGAEFLGMIMLIVYVGAVAVLFLFVVMMLNFAQQKNQWFSSEDSSKHIPVGLIISTLIFVELIIVIGGWKYKPDLFDINNSVELSKVSNTHSLGQVLYTDYIHVFQISGMILLVAMIGAIVLTFRKRTGVKTQSYLKQISRERSEGVSVLNVESNKGVKIDD
;
A
#
# COMPACT_ATOMS: atom_id res chain seq x y z
N MET A 1 0.50 30.29 -19.16
CA MET A 1 1.32 29.23 -19.82
C MET A 1 2.66 29.01 -19.11
N ILE A 2 3.49 30.04 -18.89
CA ILE A 2 4.83 29.87 -18.28
C ILE A 2 4.76 29.23 -16.88
N ALA A 3 3.86 29.68 -16.00
CA ALA A 3 3.71 29.11 -14.68
C ALA A 3 3.36 27.60 -14.72
N HIS A 4 2.44 27.20 -15.60
CA HIS A 4 2.04 25.79 -15.77
C HIS A 4 3.22 24.92 -16.18
N SER A 5 4.04 25.36 -17.13
CA SER A 5 5.24 24.64 -17.53
C SER A 5 6.27 24.53 -16.41
N ILE A 6 6.46 25.59 -15.61
CA ILE A 6 7.37 25.57 -14.46
C ILE A 6 6.93 24.52 -13.44
N PHE A 7 5.66 24.49 -13.06
CA PHE A 7 5.13 23.49 -12.13
C PHE A 7 5.25 22.07 -12.68
N PHE A 8 4.96 21.88 -13.97
CA PHE A 8 5.13 20.58 -14.63
C PHE A 8 6.56 20.04 -14.50
N TYR A 9 7.55 20.83 -14.91
CA TYR A 9 8.95 20.40 -14.80
C TYR A 9 9.39 20.19 -13.35
N THR A 10 8.91 21.01 -12.43
CA THR A 10 9.25 20.88 -11.01
C THR A 10 8.75 19.54 -10.45
N PHE A 11 7.47 19.21 -10.63
CA PHE A 11 6.92 17.95 -10.16
C PHE A 11 7.50 16.74 -10.90
N SER A 12 7.79 16.86 -12.20
CA SER A 12 8.45 15.81 -12.97
C SER A 12 9.86 15.50 -12.45
N ILE A 13 10.66 16.53 -12.14
CA ILE A 13 12.00 16.35 -11.56
C ILE A 13 11.92 15.73 -10.17
N ILE A 14 10.99 16.20 -9.32
CA ILE A 14 10.80 15.64 -7.99
C ILE A 14 10.41 14.15 -8.09
N ALA A 15 9.50 13.78 -8.98
CA ALA A 15 9.10 12.39 -9.19
C ALA A 15 10.28 11.51 -9.60
N ILE A 16 11.07 11.94 -10.60
CA ILE A 16 12.24 11.16 -11.05
C ILE A 16 13.28 10.99 -9.93
N ILE A 17 13.58 12.07 -9.18
CA ILE A 17 14.53 12.02 -8.08
C ILE A 17 14.00 11.10 -6.97
N SER A 18 12.72 11.22 -6.61
CA SER A 18 12.09 10.38 -5.60
C SER A 18 12.13 8.90 -5.99
N ALA A 19 11.81 8.55 -7.23
CA ALA A 19 11.85 7.19 -7.74
C ALA A 19 13.27 6.58 -7.64
N ILE A 20 14.30 7.36 -7.98
CA ILE A 20 15.70 6.94 -7.83
C ILE A 20 16.05 6.73 -6.34
N MET A 21 15.61 7.65 -5.47
CA MET A 21 15.89 7.56 -4.03
C MET A 21 15.16 6.38 -3.37
N VAL A 22 13.98 5.99 -3.84
CA VAL A 22 13.28 4.77 -3.38
C VAL A 22 14.15 3.53 -3.55
N THR A 23 14.81 3.39 -4.68
CA THR A 23 15.61 2.21 -5.00
C THR A 23 17.02 2.25 -4.38
N THR A 24 17.59 3.45 -4.20
CA THR A 24 18.97 3.62 -3.72
C THR A 24 19.06 3.72 -2.20
N SER A 25 17.95 4.03 -1.51
CA SER A 25 17.95 4.23 -0.06
C SER A 25 18.29 2.94 0.70
N LYS A 26 19.27 3.03 1.59
CA LYS A 26 19.67 1.91 2.47
C LYS A 26 18.69 1.66 3.61
N ASN A 27 17.93 2.66 3.99
CA ASN A 27 16.94 2.57 5.06
C ASN A 27 15.55 2.40 4.46
N THR A 28 14.90 1.27 4.76
CA THR A 28 13.57 0.93 4.23
C THR A 28 12.50 1.96 4.61
N VAL A 29 12.59 2.59 5.77
CA VAL A 29 11.65 3.64 6.19
C VAL A 29 11.81 4.88 5.31
N HIS A 30 13.04 5.32 5.06
CA HIS A 30 13.32 6.45 4.15
C HIS A 30 12.87 6.14 2.72
N SER A 31 13.04 4.90 2.25
CA SER A 31 12.55 4.47 0.94
C SER A 31 11.03 4.67 0.82
N VAL A 32 10.26 4.31 1.84
CA VAL A 32 8.80 4.51 1.84
C VAL A 32 8.43 6.00 1.86
N PHE A 33 9.17 6.87 2.56
CA PHE A 33 8.92 8.31 2.50
C PHE A 33 9.15 8.88 1.10
N PHE A 34 10.19 8.44 0.40
CA PHE A 34 10.41 8.84 -1.00
C PHE A 34 9.33 8.30 -1.92
N LEU A 35 8.81 7.09 -1.67
CA LEU A 35 7.68 6.54 -2.41
C LEU A 35 6.41 7.37 -2.24
N ILE A 36 6.14 7.86 -1.03
CA ILE A 36 5.03 8.76 -0.76
C ILE A 36 5.18 10.07 -1.54
N LEU A 37 6.38 10.64 -1.52
CA LEU A 37 6.68 11.87 -2.24
C LEU A 37 6.54 11.71 -3.76
N ASP A 38 6.93 10.55 -4.29
CA ASP A 38 6.76 10.18 -5.70
C ASP A 38 5.29 10.15 -6.09
N PHE A 39 4.45 9.44 -5.35
CA PHE A 39 3.00 9.38 -5.62
C PHE A 39 2.32 10.75 -5.53
N ILE A 40 2.71 11.60 -4.58
CA ILE A 40 2.19 12.97 -4.49
C ILE A 40 2.56 13.76 -5.74
N SER A 41 3.80 13.67 -6.19
CA SER A 41 4.28 14.39 -7.37
C SER A 41 3.56 13.91 -8.65
N ILE A 42 3.39 12.61 -8.81
CA ILE A 42 2.64 12.03 -9.93
C ILE A 42 1.17 12.45 -9.89
N SER A 43 0.55 12.46 -8.70
CA SER A 43 -0.83 12.94 -8.53
C SER A 43 -0.99 14.39 -8.99
N CYS A 44 -0.07 15.27 -8.61
CA CYS A 44 -0.06 16.66 -9.07
C CYS A 44 0.06 16.77 -10.60
N LEU A 45 0.90 15.93 -11.23
CA LEU A 45 1.02 15.88 -12.68
C LEU A 45 -0.30 15.44 -13.36
N PHE A 46 -1.00 14.45 -12.80
CA PHE A 46 -2.33 14.05 -13.32
C PHE A 46 -3.36 15.17 -13.22
N ILE A 47 -3.40 15.89 -12.11
CA ILE A 47 -4.30 17.04 -11.96
C ILE A 47 -3.96 18.13 -12.98
N MET A 48 -2.69 18.38 -13.23
CA MET A 48 -2.24 19.38 -14.22
C MET A 48 -2.62 19.04 -15.65
N ILE A 49 -2.71 17.75 -15.99
CA ILE A 49 -3.14 17.27 -17.32
C ILE A 49 -4.68 17.28 -17.46
N GLY A 50 -5.41 17.55 -16.37
CA GLY A 50 -6.87 17.52 -16.35
C GLY A 50 -7.47 16.16 -15.96
N ALA A 51 -6.64 15.18 -15.58
CA ALA A 51 -7.09 13.88 -15.07
C ALA A 51 -7.33 13.97 -13.55
N GLU A 52 -8.24 14.85 -13.14
CA GLU A 52 -8.51 15.17 -11.73
C GLU A 52 -8.89 13.94 -10.91
N PHE A 53 -9.78 13.10 -11.45
CA PHE A 53 -10.24 11.88 -10.77
C PHE A 53 -9.08 10.92 -10.49
N LEU A 54 -8.21 10.69 -11.47
CA LEU A 54 -7.07 9.80 -11.32
C LEU A 54 -6.05 10.37 -10.32
N GLY A 55 -5.78 11.67 -10.36
CA GLY A 55 -4.92 12.34 -9.38
C GLY A 55 -5.44 12.19 -7.95
N MET A 56 -6.74 12.39 -7.73
CA MET A 56 -7.34 12.23 -6.40
C MET A 56 -7.30 10.77 -5.91
N ILE A 57 -7.52 9.78 -6.78
CA ILE A 57 -7.37 8.37 -6.41
C ILE A 57 -5.93 8.06 -6.02
N MET A 58 -4.94 8.59 -6.73
CA MET A 58 -3.53 8.43 -6.36
C MET A 58 -3.25 8.94 -4.95
N LEU A 59 -3.79 10.09 -4.57
CA LEU A 59 -3.63 10.61 -3.20
C LEU A 59 -4.37 9.76 -2.16
N ILE A 60 -5.64 9.46 -2.38
CA ILE A 60 -6.48 8.80 -1.36
C ILE A 60 -6.07 7.33 -1.18
N VAL A 61 -5.87 6.60 -2.26
CA VAL A 61 -5.62 5.16 -2.21
C VAL A 61 -4.12 4.85 -2.08
N TYR A 62 -3.28 5.39 -2.98
CA TYR A 62 -1.86 5.03 -2.95
C TYR A 62 -1.11 5.69 -1.81
N VAL A 63 -1.31 6.98 -1.58
CA VAL A 63 -0.67 7.68 -0.44
C VAL A 63 -1.38 7.36 0.86
N GLY A 64 -2.72 7.50 0.91
CA GLY A 64 -3.50 7.38 2.13
C GLY A 64 -3.62 5.95 2.66
N ALA A 65 -3.79 4.95 1.81
CA ALA A 65 -3.97 3.57 2.23
C ALA A 65 -2.70 2.72 2.05
N VAL A 66 -2.19 2.61 0.81
CA VAL A 66 -1.14 1.64 0.48
C VAL A 66 0.21 2.05 1.09
N ALA A 67 0.65 3.29 0.88
CA ALA A 67 1.95 3.73 1.36
C ALA A 67 2.00 3.81 2.90
N VAL A 68 0.91 4.21 3.55
CA VAL A 68 0.80 4.19 5.02
C VAL A 68 0.82 2.75 5.54
N LEU A 69 0.15 1.80 4.88
CA LEU A 69 0.24 0.39 5.23
C LEU A 69 1.69 -0.11 5.15
N PHE A 70 2.40 0.20 4.06
CA PHE A 70 3.82 -0.14 3.92
C PHE A 70 4.67 0.46 5.03
N LEU A 71 4.43 1.71 5.40
CA LEU A 71 5.15 2.38 6.48
C LEU A 71 4.98 1.64 7.81
N PHE A 72 3.75 1.26 8.16
CA PHE A 72 3.48 0.49 9.37
C PHE A 72 4.15 -0.88 9.35
N VAL A 73 4.05 -1.62 8.24
CA VAL A 73 4.65 -2.94 8.10
C VAL A 73 6.17 -2.86 8.22
N VAL A 74 6.81 -1.93 7.51
CA VAL A 74 8.26 -1.76 7.54
C VAL A 74 8.76 -1.32 8.93
N MET A 75 8.01 -0.46 9.61
CA MET A 75 8.33 -0.03 10.96
C MET A 75 8.20 -1.19 11.98
N MET A 76 7.19 -2.06 11.82
CA MET A 76 7.00 -3.20 12.71
C MET A 76 8.03 -4.31 12.50
N LEU A 77 8.48 -4.53 11.27
CA LEU A 77 9.38 -5.63 10.93
C LEU A 77 10.85 -5.39 11.31
N ASN A 78 11.21 -4.20 11.80
CA ASN A 78 12.55 -3.84 12.29
C ASN A 78 13.71 -4.43 11.47
N PHE A 79 13.70 -4.20 10.15
CA PHE A 79 14.77 -4.64 9.25
C PHE A 79 16.13 -3.94 9.51
N ALA A 80 16.18 -3.00 10.46
CA ALA A 80 17.35 -2.17 10.72
C ALA A 80 18.56 -2.93 11.27
N GLN A 81 18.44 -4.20 11.65
CA GLN A 81 19.55 -4.99 12.21
C GLN A 81 20.20 -5.98 11.25
N GLN A 82 19.71 -6.14 10.03
CA GLN A 82 20.45 -6.94 9.06
C GLN A 82 21.61 -6.11 8.50
N LYS A 83 22.74 -6.19 9.22
CA LYS A 83 24.06 -5.70 8.79
C LYS A 83 24.27 -6.00 7.31
N ASN A 84 24.52 -4.97 6.54
CA ASN A 84 25.27 -4.83 5.26
C ASN A 84 25.88 -6.07 4.57
N GLN A 85 25.32 -7.25 4.71
CA GLN A 85 25.83 -8.46 4.04
C GLN A 85 25.39 -8.56 2.58
N TRP A 86 24.37 -7.79 2.16
CA TRP A 86 23.86 -7.91 0.79
C TRP A 86 24.79 -7.26 -0.26
N PHE A 87 25.59 -6.27 0.13
CA PHE A 87 26.58 -5.67 -0.78
C PHE A 87 27.97 -6.27 -0.68
N SER A 88 28.22 -7.19 0.27
CA SER A 88 29.52 -7.79 0.53
C SER A 88 29.65 -9.24 0.08
N SER A 89 28.59 -9.87 -0.42
CA SER A 89 28.68 -11.24 -0.89
C SER A 89 29.03 -11.28 -2.37
N GLU A 90 30.00 -12.14 -2.72
CA GLU A 90 30.41 -12.45 -4.10
C GLU A 90 29.24 -12.85 -5.00
N ASP A 91 28.09 -13.21 -4.43
CA ASP A 91 26.87 -13.52 -5.14
C ASP A 91 26.16 -12.28 -5.73
N SER A 92 26.38 -11.09 -5.22
CA SER A 92 25.80 -9.85 -5.77
C SER A 92 26.26 -9.58 -7.20
N SER A 93 27.49 -9.95 -7.53
CA SER A 93 28.03 -9.75 -8.87
C SER A 93 27.37 -10.61 -9.94
N LYS A 94 26.72 -11.72 -9.57
CA LYS A 94 26.00 -12.60 -10.51
C LYS A 94 24.59 -12.14 -10.84
N HIS A 95 23.95 -11.35 -9.96
CA HIS A 95 22.59 -10.86 -10.17
C HIS A 95 22.51 -9.50 -10.87
N ILE A 96 23.57 -8.70 -10.76
CA ILE A 96 23.67 -7.39 -11.44
C ILE A 96 23.51 -7.50 -12.96
N PRO A 97 24.17 -8.43 -13.68
CA PRO A 97 24.01 -8.53 -15.12
C PRO A 97 22.58 -8.89 -15.56
N VAL A 98 21.88 -9.72 -14.79
CA VAL A 98 20.48 -10.10 -15.09
C VAL A 98 19.55 -8.90 -14.95
N GLY A 99 19.67 -8.13 -13.87
CA GLY A 99 18.88 -6.90 -13.65
C GLY A 99 19.12 -5.85 -14.73
N LEU A 100 20.39 -5.69 -15.14
CA LEU A 100 20.77 -4.75 -16.21
C LEU A 100 20.19 -5.18 -17.56
N ILE A 101 20.23 -6.45 -17.90
CA ILE A 101 19.65 -6.98 -19.14
C ILE A 101 18.14 -6.72 -19.18
N ILE A 102 17.41 -7.04 -18.10
CA ILE A 102 15.97 -6.84 -18.03
C ILE A 102 15.62 -5.34 -18.12
N SER A 103 16.33 -4.49 -17.40
CA SER A 103 16.06 -3.04 -17.44
C SER A 103 16.35 -2.43 -18.81
N THR A 104 17.40 -2.89 -19.48
CA THR A 104 17.72 -2.45 -20.83
C THR A 104 16.66 -2.91 -21.83
N LEU A 105 16.16 -4.14 -21.70
CA LEU A 105 15.11 -4.67 -22.56
C LEU A 105 13.81 -3.85 -22.41
N ILE A 106 13.36 -3.59 -21.18
CA ILE A 106 12.18 -2.75 -20.92
C ILE A 106 12.40 -1.33 -21.44
N PHE A 107 13.58 -0.77 -21.26
CA PHE A 107 13.90 0.57 -21.73
C PHE A 107 13.84 0.68 -23.26
N VAL A 108 14.37 -0.30 -23.99
CA VAL A 108 14.30 -0.37 -25.45
C VAL A 108 12.85 -0.52 -25.92
N GLU A 109 12.06 -1.37 -25.25
CA GLU A 109 10.63 -1.54 -25.54
C GLU A 109 9.87 -0.20 -25.38
N LEU A 110 10.10 0.52 -24.30
CA LEU A 110 9.51 1.85 -24.09
C LEU A 110 9.89 2.85 -25.18
N ILE A 111 11.15 2.87 -25.60
CA ILE A 111 11.60 3.76 -26.69
C ILE A 111 10.88 3.41 -28.00
N ILE A 112 10.72 2.13 -28.31
CA ILE A 112 10.02 1.68 -29.53
C ILE A 112 8.55 2.09 -29.49
N VAL A 113 7.88 1.90 -28.35
CA VAL A 113 6.47 2.28 -28.17
C VAL A 113 6.28 3.78 -28.32
N ILE A 114 7.09 4.59 -27.63
CA ILE A 114 7.01 6.06 -27.69
C ILE A 114 7.40 6.57 -29.08
N GLY A 115 8.42 6.01 -29.72
CA GLY A 115 8.83 6.34 -31.06
C GLY A 115 7.78 5.96 -32.12
N GLY A 116 7.16 4.78 -31.96
CA GLY A 116 6.09 4.31 -32.83
C GLY A 116 4.81 5.15 -32.75
N TRP A 117 4.53 5.77 -31.61
CA TRP A 117 3.38 6.67 -31.42
C TRP A 117 3.45 7.91 -32.33
N LYS A 118 4.65 8.36 -32.64
CA LYS A 118 4.87 9.49 -33.53
C LYS A 118 4.55 9.20 -35.01
N TYR A 119 4.46 7.91 -35.38
CA TYR A 119 4.24 7.47 -36.77
C TYR A 119 2.77 7.10 -37.10
N LYS A 120 1.83 7.18 -36.13
CA LYS A 120 0.39 6.98 -36.35
C LYS A 120 -0.43 8.12 -35.76
N PRO A 121 -0.38 9.32 -36.34
CA PRO A 121 -1.15 10.47 -35.84
C PRO A 121 -2.68 10.28 -36.00
N ASP A 122 -3.13 9.42 -36.95
CA ASP A 122 -4.54 9.29 -37.31
C ASP A 122 -5.38 8.44 -36.33
N LEU A 123 -4.76 7.74 -35.38
CA LEU A 123 -5.52 6.98 -34.36
C LEU A 123 -6.05 7.86 -33.23
N PHE A 124 -5.57 9.07 -33.13
CA PHE A 124 -6.01 10.08 -32.16
C PHE A 124 -6.46 11.35 -32.88
N ASP A 125 -7.36 11.21 -33.87
CA ASP A 125 -8.14 12.36 -34.34
C ASP A 125 -9.12 12.75 -33.24
N ILE A 126 -8.57 13.37 -32.20
CA ILE A 126 -9.28 14.03 -31.10
C ILE A 126 -10.09 15.23 -31.62
N ASN A 127 -10.07 15.49 -32.91
CA ASN A 127 -10.85 16.53 -33.57
C ASN A 127 -12.34 16.18 -33.71
N ASN A 128 -12.76 14.94 -33.46
CA ASN A 128 -14.10 14.68 -33.00
C ASN A 128 -14.16 14.99 -31.49
N SER A 129 -13.75 16.18 -31.15
CA SER A 129 -14.03 16.79 -29.88
C SER A 129 -15.53 16.65 -29.64
N VAL A 130 -15.86 15.62 -28.87
CA VAL A 130 -16.97 15.74 -27.94
C VAL A 130 -16.84 17.20 -27.45
N GLU A 131 -17.80 18.04 -27.79
CA GLU A 131 -17.95 19.34 -27.18
C GLU A 131 -17.62 19.14 -25.72
N LEU A 132 -16.54 19.75 -25.26
CA LEU A 132 -16.13 19.74 -23.89
C LEU A 132 -17.29 20.37 -23.13
N SER A 133 -18.28 19.52 -22.86
CA SER A 133 -19.40 19.86 -21.99
C SER A 133 -18.74 20.44 -20.74
N LYS A 134 -19.28 21.52 -20.21
CA LYS A 134 -18.83 22.24 -18.99
C LYS A 134 -18.83 21.34 -17.72
N VAL A 135 -18.70 20.05 -17.90
CA VAL A 135 -18.81 19.00 -16.89
C VAL A 135 -17.39 18.61 -16.49
N SER A 136 -17.10 18.57 -15.20
CA SER A 136 -15.80 18.16 -14.70
C SER A 136 -15.46 16.72 -15.08
N ASN A 137 -14.16 16.42 -15.24
CA ASN A 137 -13.67 15.07 -15.53
C ASN A 137 -14.23 14.03 -14.56
N THR A 138 -14.30 14.36 -13.28
CA THR A 138 -14.84 13.50 -12.22
C THR A 138 -16.32 13.16 -12.45
N HIS A 139 -17.12 14.11 -12.86
CA HIS A 139 -18.55 13.90 -13.10
C HIS A 139 -18.79 13.02 -14.33
N SER A 140 -18.07 13.27 -15.43
CA SER A 140 -18.18 12.48 -16.66
C SER A 140 -17.79 11.01 -16.41
N LEU A 141 -16.68 10.78 -15.70
CA LEU A 141 -16.27 9.43 -15.32
C LEU A 141 -17.26 8.77 -14.38
N GLY A 142 -17.83 9.51 -13.42
CA GLY A 142 -18.84 9.00 -12.51
C GLY A 142 -20.09 8.52 -13.25
N GLN A 143 -20.58 9.27 -14.23
CA GLN A 143 -21.72 8.85 -15.02
C GLN A 143 -21.45 7.51 -15.72
N VAL A 144 -20.35 7.38 -16.43
CA VAL A 144 -20.00 6.16 -17.17
C VAL A 144 -19.77 4.97 -16.23
N LEU A 145 -19.11 5.19 -15.09
CA LEU A 145 -18.78 4.15 -14.12
C LEU A 145 -20.02 3.54 -13.47
N TYR A 146 -21.02 4.36 -13.14
CA TYR A 146 -22.22 3.93 -12.43
C TYR A 146 -23.38 3.53 -13.36
N THR A 147 -23.23 3.68 -14.69
CA THR A 147 -24.21 3.23 -15.68
C THR A 147 -23.68 2.07 -16.50
N ASP A 148 -22.72 2.33 -17.38
CA ASP A 148 -22.23 1.33 -18.34
C ASP A 148 -21.34 0.27 -17.68
N TYR A 149 -20.55 0.64 -16.69
CA TYR A 149 -19.60 -0.24 -16.01
C TYR A 149 -20.03 -0.65 -14.59
N ILE A 150 -21.31 -0.55 -14.27
CA ILE A 150 -21.83 -0.86 -12.92
C ILE A 150 -21.48 -2.28 -12.45
N HIS A 151 -21.52 -3.27 -13.35
CA HIS A 151 -21.18 -4.66 -13.00
C HIS A 151 -19.71 -4.80 -12.59
N VAL A 152 -18.80 -4.17 -13.33
CA VAL A 152 -17.37 -4.19 -13.02
C VAL A 152 -17.09 -3.48 -11.69
N PHE A 153 -17.79 -2.38 -11.45
CA PHE A 153 -17.70 -1.65 -10.17
C PHE A 153 -18.17 -2.51 -9.00
N GLN A 154 -19.29 -3.22 -9.12
CA GLN A 154 -19.78 -4.11 -8.07
C GLN A 154 -18.83 -5.28 -7.81
N ILE A 155 -18.29 -5.91 -8.87
CA ILE A 155 -17.30 -6.99 -8.72
C ILE A 155 -16.06 -6.50 -8.00
N SER A 156 -15.58 -5.29 -8.29
CA SER A 156 -14.42 -4.72 -7.59
C SER A 156 -14.70 -4.54 -6.10
N GLY A 157 -15.90 -4.11 -5.73
CA GLY A 157 -16.33 -4.02 -4.33
C GLY A 157 -16.36 -5.38 -3.62
N MET A 158 -16.83 -6.44 -4.32
CA MET A 158 -16.81 -7.80 -3.78
C MET A 158 -15.38 -8.32 -3.57
N ILE A 159 -14.45 -8.02 -4.50
CA ILE A 159 -13.04 -8.39 -4.35
C ILE A 159 -12.43 -7.70 -3.12
N LEU A 160 -12.71 -6.43 -2.92
CA LEU A 160 -12.24 -5.70 -1.74
C LEU A 160 -12.81 -6.28 -0.43
N LEU A 161 -14.08 -6.66 -0.42
CA LEU A 161 -14.73 -7.31 0.72
C LEU A 161 -14.03 -8.63 1.07
N VAL A 162 -13.79 -9.48 0.07
CA VAL A 162 -13.10 -10.77 0.26
C VAL A 162 -11.67 -10.55 0.76
N ALA A 163 -10.96 -9.56 0.23
CA ALA A 163 -9.61 -9.21 0.68
C ALA A 163 -9.61 -8.75 2.16
N MET A 164 -10.59 -7.95 2.56
CA MET A 164 -10.74 -7.50 3.95
C MET A 164 -11.04 -8.67 4.90
N ILE A 165 -11.99 -9.54 4.55
CA ILE A 165 -12.33 -10.72 5.35
C ILE A 165 -11.11 -11.65 5.43
N GLY A 166 -10.42 -11.88 4.30
CA GLY A 166 -9.22 -12.71 4.24
C GLY A 166 -8.11 -12.18 5.16
N ALA A 167 -7.85 -10.89 5.15
CA ALA A 167 -6.88 -10.25 6.03
C ALA A 167 -7.22 -10.47 7.52
N ILE A 168 -8.49 -10.30 7.91
CA ILE A 168 -8.94 -10.49 9.28
C ILE A 168 -8.82 -11.96 9.71
N VAL A 169 -9.25 -12.90 8.85
CA VAL A 169 -9.20 -14.34 9.14
C VAL A 169 -7.77 -14.84 9.27
N LEU A 170 -6.87 -14.42 8.38
CA LEU A 170 -5.46 -14.81 8.41
C LEU A 170 -4.70 -14.24 9.61
N THR A 171 -5.07 -13.06 10.08
CA THR A 171 -4.44 -12.45 11.28
C THR A 171 -5.05 -12.94 12.59
N PHE A 172 -6.22 -13.58 12.53
CA PHE A 172 -6.91 -14.07 13.72
C PHE A 172 -6.18 -15.27 14.32
N ARG A 173 -5.54 -15.09 15.47
CA ARG A 173 -4.86 -16.14 16.21
C ARG A 173 -5.55 -16.36 17.56
N LYS A 174 -6.14 -17.54 17.75
CA LYS A 174 -6.58 -17.98 19.08
C LYS A 174 -5.36 -18.21 19.96
N ARG A 175 -5.26 -17.48 21.04
CA ARG A 175 -4.21 -17.71 22.05
C ARG A 175 -4.58 -18.96 22.84
N THR A 176 -3.77 -20.01 22.77
CA THR A 176 -3.86 -21.18 23.61
C THR A 176 -3.22 -20.88 24.97
N GLY A 177 -3.85 -21.29 26.07
CA GLY A 177 -3.31 -21.09 27.42
C GLY A 177 -3.72 -19.79 28.11
N VAL A 178 -4.67 -19.04 27.56
CA VAL A 178 -5.25 -17.87 28.24
C VAL A 178 -6.35 -18.35 29.20
N LYS A 179 -6.24 -17.97 30.45
CA LYS A 179 -7.33 -18.23 31.46
C LYS A 179 -8.56 -17.41 31.03
N THR A 180 -9.55 -18.07 30.45
CA THR A 180 -10.83 -17.44 30.08
C THR A 180 -11.85 -17.67 31.16
N GLN A 181 -12.58 -16.63 31.52
CA GLN A 181 -13.66 -16.74 32.50
C GLN A 181 -14.88 -17.39 31.86
N SER A 182 -15.48 -18.36 32.59
CA SER A 182 -16.78 -18.95 32.22
C SER A 182 -17.87 -18.32 33.06
N TYR A 183 -18.73 -17.54 32.43
CA TYR A 183 -19.82 -16.82 33.06
C TYR A 183 -20.77 -17.80 33.80
N LEU A 184 -21.16 -18.90 33.17
CA LEU A 184 -22.03 -19.92 33.79
C LEU A 184 -21.38 -20.57 35.03
N LYS A 185 -20.09 -20.92 34.96
CA LYS A 185 -19.36 -21.52 36.08
C LYS A 185 -19.20 -20.54 37.25
N GLN A 186 -19.16 -19.24 36.98
CA GLN A 186 -19.07 -18.22 38.05
C GLN A 186 -20.40 -18.03 38.79
N ILE A 187 -21.54 -18.06 38.07
CA ILE A 187 -22.87 -17.89 38.65
C ILE A 187 -23.33 -19.17 39.39
N SER A 188 -23.01 -20.34 38.82
CA SER A 188 -23.40 -21.64 39.41
C SER A 188 -22.44 -22.14 40.50
N ARG A 189 -21.41 -21.36 40.84
CA ARG A 189 -20.40 -21.78 41.80
C ARG A 189 -20.97 -21.82 43.22
N GLU A 190 -20.98 -23.00 43.82
CA GLU A 190 -21.36 -23.19 45.23
C GLU A 190 -20.21 -22.78 46.17
N ARG A 191 -20.55 -22.44 47.39
CA ARG A 191 -19.59 -22.05 48.44
C ARG A 191 -18.57 -23.14 48.73
N SER A 192 -18.99 -24.40 48.68
CA SER A 192 -18.13 -25.60 48.83
C SER A 192 -17.03 -25.74 47.81
N GLU A 193 -17.27 -25.24 46.58
CA GLU A 193 -16.27 -25.23 45.49
C GLU A 193 -15.35 -24.00 45.54
N GLY A 194 -15.80 -22.95 46.22
CA GLY A 194 -15.09 -21.66 46.24
C GLY A 194 -14.15 -21.46 47.43
N VAL A 195 -14.36 -22.19 48.50
CA VAL A 195 -13.62 -22.01 49.76
C VAL A 195 -13.22 -23.37 50.32
N SER A 196 -11.93 -23.63 50.40
CA SER A 196 -11.36 -24.79 51.11
C SER A 196 -10.72 -24.31 52.40
N VAL A 197 -11.09 -25.02 53.51
CA VAL A 197 -10.50 -24.74 54.81
C VAL A 197 -9.21 -25.56 54.94
N LEU A 198 -8.08 -24.90 55.00
CA LEU A 198 -6.77 -25.51 55.17
C LEU A 198 -6.26 -25.26 56.58
N ASN A 199 -5.84 -26.33 57.28
CA ASN A 199 -5.13 -26.18 58.55
C ASN A 199 -3.69 -25.77 58.27
N VAL A 200 -3.36 -24.52 58.56
CA VAL A 200 -2.01 -23.95 58.34
C VAL A 200 -1.36 -23.81 59.70
N GLU A 201 -0.11 -24.32 59.82
CA GLU A 201 0.68 -24.08 61.02
C GLU A 201 1.00 -22.58 61.17
N SER A 202 0.90 -22.06 62.38
CA SER A 202 1.18 -20.65 62.67
C SER A 202 2.62 -20.27 62.22
N ASN A 203 2.77 -19.13 61.55
CA ASN A 203 4.02 -18.60 61.00
C ASN A 203 4.61 -19.31 59.76
N LYS A 204 3.88 -20.20 59.07
CA LYS A 204 4.26 -20.72 57.76
C LYS A 204 3.29 -20.20 56.70
N GLY A 205 3.83 -19.67 55.61
CA GLY A 205 3.03 -19.25 54.43
C GLY A 205 2.39 -20.44 53.74
N VAL A 206 1.22 -20.24 53.11
CA VAL A 206 0.54 -21.24 52.28
C VAL A 206 1.10 -21.18 50.87
N LYS A 207 1.55 -22.32 50.34
CA LYS A 207 1.79 -22.47 48.93
C LYS A 207 0.46 -22.66 48.22
N ILE A 208 0.09 -21.70 47.40
CA ILE A 208 -1.04 -21.82 46.49
C ILE A 208 -0.54 -22.49 45.25
N ASP A 209 -0.89 -23.76 45.04
CA ASP A 209 -0.63 -24.46 43.79
C ASP A 209 -1.65 -23.93 42.75
N ASP A 210 -1.15 -23.29 41.67
CA ASP A 210 -1.92 -22.71 40.56
C ASP A 210 -2.58 -23.76 39.64
#